data_7553ed6834c425aebeb1e6c50e896d23
#
_entry.id   7553ed6834c425aebeb1e6c50e896d23
#
_cell.length_a   1.000
_cell.length_b   1.000
_cell.length_c   1.000
_cell.angle_alpha   90.00
_cell.angle_beta   90.00
_cell.angle_gamma   90.00
#
_symmetry.space_group_name_H-M   'P 1'
#
loop_
_entity.id
_entity.type
_entity.pdbx_description
1 polymer ?
#
loop_
_entity_poly.entity_id
_entity_poly.type
_entity_poly.pdbx_seq_one_letter_code
_entity_poly.pdbx_strand_id
1 'polypeptide(L)'
;IIALACLMVFCLVKISDLSNEISNLQNTIANYQNQVNYLRNDINAIYDNVDEKLKKEASLLSSVDYTLGELNTDTHTVPVTLKVVPKSLTDDMQLSVKIGSETVALERNGNEFSATVAVNMFIDYNDYPMLNIVSGETTKTEKLEDVEVSRLFTLYLPYVYAHLESSDVLKNGKLAIDGNLMFDEKPVASNSNVTITKIELITVKNEQEIDRKDITSNVTTQSYHIPVNVSYDAKYGDKFCIYVLAKDSLGYTHKTLAYFWNDLDEHTHNTITAVDGSLEIYDKNGNLLTRDY
;
A
#
# COMPACT_ATOMS: atom_id res chain seq x y z
N ILE A 1 -39.29 -47.47 44.32
CA ILE A 1 -39.59 -46.23 43.62
C ILE A 1 -38.91 -45.04 44.35
N ILE A 2 -39.03 -44.87 45.66
CA ILE A 2 -38.48 -43.77 46.45
C ILE A 2 -36.94 -43.75 46.38
N ALA A 3 -36.29 -44.94 46.56
CA ALA A 3 -34.84 -45.03 46.49
C ALA A 3 -34.27 -44.67 45.09
N LEU A 4 -34.99 -45.01 44.01
CA LEU A 4 -34.62 -44.65 42.65
C LEU A 4 -34.73 -43.14 42.40
N ALA A 5 -35.77 -42.53 42.94
CA ALA A 5 -35.98 -41.07 42.87
C ALA A 5 -34.85 -40.32 43.61
N CYS A 6 -34.47 -40.76 44.82
CA CYS A 6 -33.34 -40.19 45.57
C CYS A 6 -32.01 -40.34 44.82
N LEU A 7 -31.77 -41.47 44.18
CA LEU A 7 -30.56 -41.70 43.37
C LEU A 7 -30.53 -40.73 42.16
N MET A 8 -31.66 -40.54 41.47
CA MET A 8 -31.75 -39.59 40.36
C MET A 8 -31.48 -38.15 40.81
N VAL A 9 -32.06 -37.72 41.92
CA VAL A 9 -31.78 -36.36 42.47
C VAL A 9 -30.29 -36.18 42.80
N PHE A 10 -29.69 -37.18 43.46
CA PHE A 10 -28.28 -37.20 43.77
C PHE A 10 -27.39 -37.09 42.51
N CYS A 11 -27.71 -37.84 41.46
CA CYS A 11 -27.02 -37.78 40.19
C CYS A 11 -27.15 -36.38 39.52
N LEU A 12 -28.36 -35.79 39.55
CA LEU A 12 -28.58 -34.45 38.98
C LEU A 12 -27.77 -33.37 39.71
N VAL A 13 -27.71 -33.43 41.07
CA VAL A 13 -26.86 -32.52 41.85
C VAL A 13 -25.40 -32.69 41.49
N LYS A 14 -24.91 -33.93 41.39
CA LYS A 14 -23.51 -34.18 40.99
C LYS A 14 -23.19 -33.72 39.58
N ILE A 15 -24.10 -33.91 38.63
CA ILE A 15 -23.92 -33.36 37.26
C ILE A 15 -23.86 -31.82 37.27
N SER A 16 -24.71 -31.19 38.09
CA SER A 16 -24.68 -29.70 38.23
C SER A 16 -23.36 -29.24 38.85
N ASP A 17 -22.86 -29.90 39.89
CA ASP A 17 -21.57 -29.58 40.52
C ASP A 17 -20.42 -29.72 39.51
N LEU A 18 -20.38 -30.85 38.77
CA LEU A 18 -19.37 -31.06 37.72
C LEU A 18 -19.44 -30.01 36.61
N SER A 19 -20.64 -29.61 36.18
CA SER A 19 -20.86 -28.60 35.16
C SER A 19 -20.28 -27.23 35.60
N ASN A 20 -20.51 -26.87 36.88
CA ASN A 20 -19.95 -25.64 37.47
C ASN A 20 -18.41 -25.69 37.55
N GLU A 21 -17.86 -26.86 37.92
CA GLU A 21 -16.40 -27.05 37.99
C GLU A 21 -15.76 -26.95 36.60
N ILE A 22 -16.36 -27.54 35.57
CA ILE A 22 -15.94 -27.44 34.17
C ILE A 22 -15.98 -25.95 33.70
N SER A 23 -17.04 -25.22 34.02
CA SER A 23 -17.13 -23.82 33.67
C SER A 23 -16.05 -22.96 34.34
N ASN A 24 -15.74 -23.22 35.63
CA ASN A 24 -14.66 -22.55 36.35
C ASN A 24 -13.29 -22.87 35.75
N LEU A 25 -13.04 -24.13 35.37
CA LEU A 25 -11.81 -24.54 34.69
C LEU A 25 -11.67 -23.88 33.34
N GLN A 26 -12.75 -23.80 32.55
CA GLN A 26 -12.74 -23.09 31.26
C GLN A 26 -12.38 -21.61 31.42
N ASN A 27 -12.97 -20.93 32.40
CA ASN A 27 -12.66 -19.54 32.70
C ASN A 27 -11.19 -19.36 33.12
N THR A 28 -10.68 -20.30 33.92
CA THR A 28 -9.28 -20.30 34.37
C THR A 28 -8.34 -20.49 33.18
N ILE A 29 -8.64 -21.43 32.26
CA ILE A 29 -7.89 -21.66 31.03
C ILE A 29 -7.89 -20.39 30.14
N ALA A 30 -9.06 -19.77 29.98
CA ALA A 30 -9.16 -18.52 29.20
C ALA A 30 -8.29 -17.38 29.81
N ASN A 31 -8.28 -17.27 31.13
CA ASN A 31 -7.43 -16.30 31.85
C ASN A 31 -5.94 -16.60 31.63
N TYR A 32 -5.52 -17.87 31.70
CA TYR A 32 -4.12 -18.22 31.42
C TYR A 32 -3.76 -17.97 29.95
N GLN A 33 -4.64 -18.25 29.00
CA GLN A 33 -4.41 -17.96 27.59
C GLN A 33 -4.21 -16.44 27.35
N ASN A 34 -5.03 -15.61 28.00
CA ASN A 34 -4.85 -14.15 27.95
C ASN A 34 -3.52 -13.73 28.56
N GLN A 35 -3.13 -14.26 29.71
CA GLN A 35 -1.82 -13.96 30.32
C GLN A 35 -0.65 -14.39 29.43
N VAL A 36 -0.74 -15.55 28.78
CA VAL A 36 0.29 -16.01 27.83
C VAL A 36 0.39 -15.06 26.63
N ASN A 37 -0.74 -14.57 26.13
CA ASN A 37 -0.77 -13.60 25.02
C ASN A 37 -0.16 -12.26 25.44
N TYR A 38 -0.44 -11.75 26.66
CA TYR A 38 0.19 -10.56 27.20
C TYR A 38 1.71 -10.73 27.33
N LEU A 39 2.16 -11.85 27.90
CA LEU A 39 3.60 -12.13 28.03
C LEU A 39 4.30 -12.24 26.67
N ARG A 40 3.61 -12.83 25.65
CA ARG A 40 4.14 -12.89 24.28
C ARG A 40 4.31 -11.49 23.68
N ASN A 41 3.32 -10.61 23.88
CA ASN A 41 3.39 -9.24 23.40
C ASN A 41 4.50 -8.44 24.12
N ASP A 42 4.65 -8.62 25.44
CA ASP A 42 5.72 -7.99 26.21
C ASP A 42 7.11 -8.47 25.75
N ILE A 43 7.25 -9.77 25.50
CA ILE A 43 8.50 -10.35 24.97
C ILE A 43 8.83 -9.76 23.60
N ASN A 44 7.86 -9.67 22.69
CA ASN A 44 8.06 -9.06 21.38
C ASN A 44 8.48 -7.60 21.51
N ALA A 45 7.82 -6.82 22.37
CA ALA A 45 8.19 -5.43 22.62
C ALA A 45 9.61 -5.28 23.21
N ILE A 46 10.06 -6.24 24.03
CA ILE A 46 11.44 -6.27 24.52
C ILE A 46 12.43 -6.55 23.39
N TYR A 47 12.12 -7.52 22.50
CA TYR A 47 12.97 -7.80 21.35
C TYR A 47 13.08 -6.60 20.41
N ASP A 48 11.96 -5.95 20.09
CA ASP A 48 11.94 -4.75 19.24
C ASP A 48 12.79 -3.61 19.86
N ASN A 49 12.67 -3.38 21.17
CA ASN A 49 13.48 -2.40 21.89
C ASN A 49 14.99 -2.73 21.91
N VAL A 50 15.32 -4.02 22.06
CA VAL A 50 16.73 -4.47 22.03
C VAL A 50 17.29 -4.30 20.62
N ASP A 51 16.56 -4.70 19.60
CA ASP A 51 16.96 -4.56 18.20
C ASP A 51 17.17 -3.08 17.82
N GLU A 52 16.25 -2.20 18.23
CA GLU A 52 16.36 -0.76 18.00
C GLU A 52 17.62 -0.18 18.68
N LYS A 53 17.87 -0.57 19.93
CA LYS A 53 19.09 -0.14 20.65
C LYS A 53 20.36 -0.66 19.98
N LEU A 54 20.39 -1.93 19.56
CA LEU A 54 21.54 -2.50 18.86
C LEU A 54 21.80 -1.81 17.52
N LYS A 55 20.74 -1.53 16.74
CA LYS A 55 20.85 -0.74 15.51
C LYS A 55 21.41 0.64 15.79
N LYS A 56 20.88 1.34 16.79
CA LYS A 56 21.35 2.66 17.18
C LYS A 56 22.80 2.66 17.64
N GLU A 57 23.25 1.66 18.39
CA GLU A 57 24.65 1.53 18.82
C GLU A 57 25.58 1.19 17.65
N ALA A 58 25.13 0.35 16.71
CA ALA A 58 25.90 -0.04 15.52
C ALA A 58 26.01 1.08 14.47
N SER A 59 25.05 1.99 14.42
CA SER A 59 25.06 3.13 13.50
C SER A 59 26.31 3.99 13.68
N LEU A 60 26.83 4.53 12.60
CA LEU A 60 27.94 5.50 12.58
C LEU A 60 27.45 6.92 12.90
N LEU A 61 26.13 7.12 12.95
CA LEU A 61 25.48 8.41 13.11
C LEU A 61 24.88 8.58 14.51
N SER A 62 24.92 9.79 15.02
CA SER A 62 24.20 10.21 16.22
C SER A 62 22.76 10.58 15.90
N SER A 63 22.51 11.19 14.73
CA SER A 63 21.17 11.47 14.22
C SER A 63 21.15 11.51 12.70
N VAL A 64 19.96 11.18 12.17
CA VAL A 64 19.57 11.35 10.77
C VAL A 64 18.20 12.00 10.77
N ASP A 65 18.08 13.12 10.07
CA ASP A 65 16.81 13.83 9.87
C ASP A 65 16.64 14.11 8.38
N TYR A 66 15.40 14.08 7.89
CA TYR A 66 15.11 14.48 6.52
C TYR A 66 13.80 15.23 6.41
N THR A 67 13.71 16.05 5.36
CA THR A 67 12.48 16.77 4.99
C THR A 67 12.23 16.64 3.51
N LEU A 68 10.95 16.54 3.13
CA LEU A 68 10.50 16.51 1.75
C LEU A 68 10.02 17.89 1.33
N GLY A 69 10.48 18.36 0.17
CA GLY A 69 10.07 19.64 -0.42
C GLY A 69 8.85 19.50 -1.34
N GLU A 70 8.57 20.53 -2.11
CA GLU A 70 7.47 20.55 -3.08
C GLU A 70 7.79 19.69 -4.32
N LEU A 71 6.76 19.00 -4.84
CA LEU A 71 6.88 18.20 -6.05
C LEU A 71 7.14 19.09 -7.28
N ASN A 72 8.18 18.78 -8.02
CA ASN A 72 8.40 19.30 -9.37
C ASN A 72 7.74 18.35 -10.39
N THR A 73 6.62 18.80 -10.97
CA THR A 73 5.82 18.00 -11.91
C THR A 73 6.45 17.86 -13.29
N ASP A 74 7.40 18.73 -13.66
CA ASP A 74 8.06 18.66 -14.97
C ASP A 74 9.19 17.61 -14.99
N THR A 75 9.87 17.44 -13.85
CA THR A 75 10.94 16.43 -13.69
C THR A 75 10.51 15.22 -12.88
N HIS A 76 9.31 15.21 -12.33
CA HIS A 76 8.76 14.18 -11.43
C HIS A 76 9.65 13.95 -10.21
N THR A 77 10.26 15.00 -9.67
CA THR A 77 11.19 14.93 -8.55
C THR A 77 10.70 15.67 -7.32
N VAL A 78 11.08 15.15 -6.15
CA VAL A 78 10.85 15.76 -4.85
C VAL A 78 12.22 16.10 -4.25
N PRO A 79 12.46 17.36 -3.82
CA PRO A 79 13.67 17.71 -3.09
C PRO A 79 13.65 17.01 -1.72
N VAL A 80 14.63 16.16 -1.47
CA VAL A 80 14.87 15.49 -0.17
C VAL A 80 16.06 16.20 0.47
N THR A 81 15.82 16.95 1.53
CA THR A 81 16.90 17.57 2.32
C THR A 81 17.24 16.65 3.46
N LEU A 82 18.46 16.11 3.43
CA LEU A 82 19.02 15.23 4.44
C LEU A 82 19.95 15.99 5.36
N LYS A 83 19.90 15.70 6.66
CA LYS A 83 20.78 16.19 7.69
C LYS A 83 21.29 15.03 8.54
N VAL A 84 22.60 14.91 8.70
CA VAL A 84 23.21 13.82 9.44
C VAL A 84 24.27 14.37 10.41
N VAL A 85 24.36 13.74 11.59
CA VAL A 85 25.41 14.04 12.59
C VAL A 85 26.17 12.76 12.87
N PRO A 86 27.46 12.66 12.48
CA PRO A 86 28.30 11.50 12.82
C PRO A 86 28.55 11.36 14.32
N LYS A 87 28.68 10.13 14.84
CA LYS A 87 29.08 9.87 16.24
C LYS A 87 30.52 10.29 16.53
N SER A 88 31.40 10.18 15.55
CA SER A 88 32.78 10.64 15.63
C SER A 88 33.05 11.58 14.47
N LEU A 89 33.71 12.69 14.74
CA LEU A 89 34.02 13.74 13.78
C LEU A 89 35.53 13.94 13.65
N THR A 90 36.01 14.01 12.41
CA THR A 90 37.38 14.38 12.09
C THR A 90 37.37 15.62 11.19
N ASP A 91 38.49 16.36 11.15
CA ASP A 91 38.56 17.63 10.39
C ASP A 91 38.52 17.38 8.87
N ASP A 92 39.01 16.24 8.42
CA ASP A 92 39.09 15.81 7.03
C ASP A 92 37.87 14.99 6.55
N MET A 93 36.87 14.83 7.42
CA MET A 93 35.69 14.02 7.11
C MET A 93 34.88 14.63 5.98
N GLN A 94 34.53 13.76 5.00
CA GLN A 94 33.67 14.06 3.88
C GLN A 94 32.52 13.04 3.83
N LEU A 95 31.32 13.53 3.60
CA LEU A 95 30.13 12.70 3.48
C LEU A 95 29.50 12.88 2.09
N SER A 96 29.02 11.78 1.54
CA SER A 96 28.16 11.81 0.35
C SER A 96 27.00 10.84 0.50
N VAL A 97 25.82 11.19 -0.02
CA VAL A 97 24.66 10.31 -0.05
C VAL A 97 24.35 9.91 -1.47
N LYS A 98 24.07 8.62 -1.66
CA LYS A 98 23.53 8.07 -2.90
C LYS A 98 22.05 7.76 -2.69
N ILE A 99 21.17 8.33 -3.55
CA ILE A 99 19.74 8.05 -3.60
C ILE A 99 19.39 7.72 -5.05
N GLY A 100 18.93 6.50 -5.31
CA GLY A 100 18.75 6.00 -6.68
C GLY A 100 20.03 6.08 -7.49
N SER A 101 20.03 6.80 -8.61
CA SER A 101 21.21 7.03 -9.47
C SER A 101 22.07 8.20 -9.02
N GLU A 102 21.55 9.10 -8.21
CA GLU A 102 22.19 10.35 -7.83
C GLU A 102 23.12 10.19 -6.63
N THR A 103 24.30 10.82 -6.69
CA THR A 103 25.24 10.87 -5.58
C THR A 103 25.61 12.34 -5.34
N VAL A 104 25.37 12.83 -4.11
CA VAL A 104 25.55 14.23 -3.74
C VAL A 104 26.43 14.32 -2.50
N ALA A 105 27.43 15.20 -2.52
CA ALA A 105 28.25 15.51 -1.35
C ALA A 105 27.42 16.32 -0.34
N LEU A 106 27.59 16.03 0.96
CA LEU A 106 26.98 16.81 2.03
C LEU A 106 27.89 17.95 2.43
N GLU A 107 27.31 19.12 2.58
CA GLU A 107 28.01 20.32 3.10
C GLU A 107 28.08 20.25 4.62
N ARG A 108 29.29 20.54 5.17
CA ARG A 108 29.51 20.54 6.62
C ARG A 108 29.15 21.87 7.23
N ASN A 109 28.34 21.85 8.28
CA ASN A 109 28.06 23.01 9.13
C ASN A 109 28.26 22.62 10.61
N GLY A 110 29.47 22.90 11.14
CA GLY A 110 29.85 22.45 12.47
C GLY A 110 29.93 20.93 12.57
N ASN A 111 29.04 20.33 13.36
CA ASN A 111 28.94 18.88 13.52
C ASN A 111 27.91 18.23 12.62
N GLU A 112 27.07 19.01 11.95
CA GLU A 112 26.03 18.54 11.03
C GLU A 112 26.54 18.58 9.59
N PHE A 113 26.12 17.59 8.81
CA PHE A 113 26.30 17.55 7.36
C PHE A 113 24.94 17.53 6.69
N SER A 114 24.74 18.31 5.64
CA SER A 114 23.45 18.40 4.96
C SER A 114 23.60 18.47 3.44
N ALA A 115 22.61 17.92 2.75
CA ALA A 115 22.45 18.06 1.30
C ALA A 115 20.97 18.03 0.93
N THR A 116 20.65 18.64 -0.22
CA THR A 116 19.33 18.47 -0.86
C THR A 116 19.52 17.72 -2.17
N VAL A 117 18.80 16.63 -2.31
CA VAL A 117 18.83 15.75 -3.50
C VAL A 117 17.46 15.78 -4.16
N ALA A 118 17.43 16.01 -5.48
CA ALA A 118 16.19 15.90 -6.26
C ALA A 118 15.90 14.42 -6.56
N VAL A 119 14.99 13.81 -5.81
CA VAL A 119 14.69 12.37 -5.90
C VAL A 119 13.49 12.16 -6.80
N ASN A 120 13.61 11.26 -7.79
CA ASN A 120 12.48 10.86 -8.60
C ASN A 120 11.43 10.14 -7.70
N MET A 121 10.18 10.61 -7.70
CA MET A 121 9.13 10.09 -6.82
C MET A 121 8.67 8.66 -7.15
N PHE A 122 9.07 8.13 -8.30
CA PHE A 122 8.73 6.78 -8.77
C PHE A 122 9.89 5.78 -8.63
N ILE A 123 10.87 6.05 -7.75
CA ILE A 123 11.95 5.07 -7.48
C ILE A 123 11.39 3.78 -6.88
N ASP A 124 12.09 2.69 -7.16
CA ASP A 124 11.70 1.35 -6.72
C ASP A 124 11.67 1.23 -5.19
N TYR A 125 10.78 0.37 -4.70
CA TYR A 125 10.49 0.16 -3.27
C TYR A 125 11.72 -0.21 -2.41
N ASN A 126 12.76 -0.83 -3.00
CA ASN A 126 13.94 -1.31 -2.28
C ASN A 126 15.14 -0.35 -2.31
N ASP A 127 14.99 0.85 -2.89
CA ASP A 127 16.06 1.83 -2.94
C ASP A 127 16.11 2.65 -1.65
N TYR A 128 17.04 2.26 -0.76
CA TYR A 128 17.36 3.04 0.44
C TYR A 128 18.54 3.96 0.16
N PRO A 129 18.56 5.18 0.76
CA PRO A 129 19.72 6.05 0.68
C PRO A 129 20.94 5.39 1.32
N MET A 130 22.09 5.51 0.64
CA MET A 130 23.38 5.00 1.10
C MET A 130 24.30 6.18 1.41
N LEU A 131 24.70 6.31 2.67
CA LEU A 131 25.66 7.32 3.12
C LEU A 131 27.07 6.75 3.06
N ASN A 132 27.98 7.47 2.38
CA ASN A 132 29.41 7.19 2.38
C ASN A 132 30.12 8.23 3.28
N ILE A 133 30.93 7.75 4.18
CA ILE A 133 31.72 8.54 5.12
C ILE A 133 33.19 8.27 4.82
N VAL A 134 33.92 9.29 4.41
CA VAL A 134 35.36 9.22 4.12
C VAL A 134 36.12 10.03 5.17
N SER A 135 37.11 9.40 5.83
CA SER A 135 37.99 10.04 6.77
C SER A 135 39.41 9.47 6.61
N GLY A 136 40.34 10.30 6.16
CA GLY A 136 41.66 9.85 5.73
C GLY A 136 41.57 8.81 4.60
N GLU A 137 42.22 7.67 4.82
CA GLU A 137 42.19 6.54 3.89
C GLU A 137 41.01 5.57 4.11
N THR A 138 40.15 5.85 5.08
CA THR A 138 39.05 4.97 5.46
C THR A 138 37.73 5.44 4.85
N THR A 139 37.06 4.51 4.16
CA THR A 139 35.68 4.71 3.68
C THR A 139 34.76 3.74 4.41
N LYS A 140 33.69 4.26 4.98
CA LYS A 140 32.58 3.49 5.58
C LYS A 140 31.29 3.84 4.87
N THR A 141 30.40 2.86 4.80
CA THR A 141 29.08 3.04 4.19
C THR A 141 28.00 2.64 5.18
N GLU A 142 26.95 3.43 5.24
CA GLU A 142 25.79 3.15 6.09
C GLU A 142 24.49 3.29 5.26
N LYS A 143 23.59 2.35 5.44
CA LYS A 143 22.26 2.37 4.85
C LYS A 143 21.34 3.19 5.75
N LEU A 144 20.65 4.17 5.20
CA LEU A 144 19.73 5.05 5.93
C LEU A 144 18.31 4.48 5.86
N GLU A 145 18.03 3.45 6.66
CA GLU A 145 16.73 2.75 6.65
C GLU A 145 15.57 3.61 7.13
N ASP A 146 15.84 4.61 7.97
CA ASP A 146 14.84 5.54 8.51
C ASP A 146 14.48 6.67 7.53
N VAL A 147 15.19 6.76 6.38
CA VAL A 147 14.92 7.77 5.35
C VAL A 147 14.07 7.14 4.25
N GLU A 148 12.77 7.30 4.37
CA GLU A 148 11.81 6.76 3.41
C GLU A 148 11.71 7.63 2.16
N VAL A 149 12.33 7.15 1.07
CA VAL A 149 12.26 7.79 -0.25
C VAL A 149 11.65 6.88 -1.32
N SER A 150 11.29 5.65 -0.93
CA SER A 150 10.57 4.72 -1.82
C SER A 150 9.13 5.17 -2.03
N ARG A 151 8.63 5.03 -3.25
CA ARG A 151 7.22 5.30 -3.57
C ARG A 151 6.72 6.67 -3.11
N LEU A 152 7.57 7.70 -3.21
CA LEU A 152 7.20 9.06 -2.81
C LEU A 152 5.92 9.55 -3.49
N PHE A 153 5.57 9.00 -4.67
CA PHE A 153 4.31 9.32 -5.34
C PHE A 153 3.08 9.09 -4.45
N THR A 154 3.11 8.13 -3.52
CA THR A 154 1.99 7.87 -2.61
C THR A 154 1.75 8.98 -1.59
N LEU A 155 2.77 9.85 -1.36
CA LEU A 155 2.69 11.00 -0.48
C LEU A 155 2.22 12.26 -1.21
N TYR A 156 2.33 12.31 -2.54
CA TYR A 156 2.07 13.50 -3.36
C TYR A 156 0.89 13.35 -4.31
N LEU A 157 0.53 12.12 -4.67
CA LEU A 157 -0.56 11.83 -5.60
C LEU A 157 -1.69 11.08 -4.91
N PRO A 158 -2.95 11.29 -5.31
CA PRO A 158 -4.07 10.52 -4.78
C PRO A 158 -3.93 9.05 -5.19
N TYR A 159 -4.25 8.15 -4.27
CA TYR A 159 -4.36 6.73 -4.57
C TYR A 159 -5.77 6.45 -5.09
N VAL A 160 -5.84 5.88 -6.29
CA VAL A 160 -7.10 5.56 -6.96
C VAL A 160 -7.28 4.04 -6.98
N TYR A 161 -8.39 3.59 -6.44
CA TYR A 161 -8.82 2.20 -6.48
C TYR A 161 -10.16 2.10 -7.20
N ALA A 162 -10.31 1.07 -8.05
CA ALA A 162 -11.58 0.78 -8.70
C ALA A 162 -11.80 -0.73 -8.80
N HIS A 163 -13.02 -1.16 -8.53
CA HIS A 163 -13.47 -2.53 -8.64
C HIS A 163 -14.92 -2.57 -9.13
N LEU A 164 -15.22 -3.40 -10.14
CA LEU A 164 -16.57 -3.61 -10.63
C LEU A 164 -17.12 -4.92 -10.05
N GLU A 165 -18.02 -4.80 -9.07
CA GLU A 165 -18.82 -5.92 -8.59
C GLU A 165 -19.97 -6.14 -9.56
N SER A 166 -19.89 -7.21 -10.38
CA SER A 166 -20.83 -7.44 -11.48
C SER A 166 -21.24 -8.90 -11.60
N SER A 167 -22.39 -9.08 -12.25
CA SER A 167 -22.76 -10.31 -12.94
C SER A 167 -22.56 -10.13 -14.43
N ASP A 168 -22.02 -11.14 -15.11
CA ASP A 168 -21.85 -11.13 -16.55
C ASP A 168 -22.47 -12.37 -17.19
N VAL A 169 -23.01 -12.19 -18.39
CA VAL A 169 -23.63 -13.27 -19.18
C VAL A 169 -23.30 -13.09 -20.64
N LEU A 170 -22.65 -14.11 -21.23
CA LEU A 170 -22.50 -14.20 -22.68
C LEU A 170 -23.68 -14.98 -23.29
N LYS A 171 -24.53 -14.29 -24.05
CA LYS A 171 -25.69 -14.89 -24.72
C LYS A 171 -25.92 -14.28 -26.06
N ASN A 172 -26.21 -15.12 -27.07
CA ASN A 172 -26.51 -14.69 -28.45
C ASN A 172 -25.42 -13.77 -29.04
N GLY A 173 -24.15 -14.05 -28.78
CA GLY A 173 -23.03 -13.23 -29.26
C GLY A 173 -22.87 -11.87 -28.59
N LYS A 174 -23.49 -11.69 -27.44
CA LYS A 174 -23.33 -10.46 -26.61
C LYS A 174 -22.94 -10.79 -25.17
N LEU A 175 -21.93 -10.11 -24.71
CA LEU A 175 -21.55 -10.07 -23.29
C LEU A 175 -22.30 -8.91 -22.64
N ALA A 176 -23.23 -9.23 -21.73
CA ALA A 176 -23.90 -8.25 -20.89
C ALA A 176 -23.18 -8.23 -19.54
N ILE A 177 -22.82 -7.04 -19.06
CA ILE A 177 -22.19 -6.79 -17.77
C ILE A 177 -23.10 -5.85 -17.01
N ASP A 178 -23.62 -6.29 -15.85
CA ASP A 178 -24.49 -5.52 -14.98
C ASP A 178 -23.94 -5.55 -13.56
N GLY A 179 -23.67 -4.37 -12.99
CA GLY A 179 -23.05 -4.29 -11.67
C GLY A 179 -22.88 -2.86 -11.14
N ASN A 180 -22.09 -2.78 -10.10
CA ASN A 180 -21.75 -1.51 -9.47
C ASN A 180 -20.21 -1.33 -9.45
N LEU A 181 -19.75 -0.27 -10.07
CA LEU A 181 -18.37 0.16 -9.98
C LEU A 181 -18.16 0.81 -8.61
N MET A 182 -17.31 0.20 -7.81
CA MET A 182 -16.78 0.79 -6.59
C MET A 182 -15.55 1.60 -6.98
N PHE A 183 -15.56 2.88 -6.69
CA PHE A 183 -14.44 3.79 -6.89
C PHE A 183 -14.10 4.43 -5.55
N ASP A 184 -12.84 4.39 -5.17
CA ASP A 184 -12.34 4.99 -3.93
C ASP A 184 -11.10 5.83 -4.25
N GLU A 185 -11.10 7.06 -3.75
CA GLU A 185 -9.98 7.98 -3.82
C GLU A 185 -9.47 8.23 -2.40
N LYS A 186 -8.27 7.79 -2.10
CA LYS A 186 -7.62 8.15 -0.85
C LYS A 186 -6.90 9.48 -1.03
N PRO A 187 -7.22 10.49 -0.22
CA PRO A 187 -6.55 11.77 -0.28
C PRO A 187 -5.06 11.62 0.06
N VAL A 188 -4.27 12.51 -0.47
CA VAL A 188 -2.84 12.56 -0.24
C VAL A 188 -2.53 12.81 1.24
N ALA A 189 -1.58 12.08 1.80
CA ALA A 189 -1.22 12.13 3.21
C ALA A 189 -0.57 13.46 3.65
N SER A 190 -0.01 14.21 2.72
CA SER A 190 0.62 15.51 2.97
C SER A 190 -0.30 16.66 2.57
N ASN A 191 -0.02 17.89 3.02
CA ASN A 191 -0.76 19.13 2.75
C ASN A 191 -0.94 19.51 1.25
N SER A 192 -0.92 18.56 0.34
CA SER A 192 -1.14 18.77 -1.07
C SER A 192 -2.63 18.83 -1.37
N ASN A 193 -3.08 19.90 -2.02
CA ASN A 193 -4.45 20.07 -2.52
C ASN A 193 -4.68 19.35 -3.86
N VAL A 194 -4.03 18.21 -4.09
CA VAL A 194 -4.20 17.45 -5.35
C VAL A 194 -5.54 16.73 -5.31
N THR A 195 -6.36 16.96 -6.32
CA THR A 195 -7.72 16.41 -6.44
C THR A 195 -7.90 15.76 -7.79
N ILE A 196 -8.79 14.77 -7.88
CA ILE A 196 -9.20 14.21 -9.16
C ILE A 196 -10.13 15.20 -9.88
N THR A 197 -9.81 15.51 -11.12
CA THR A 197 -10.52 16.50 -11.95
C THR A 197 -11.37 15.86 -13.04
N LYS A 198 -11.05 14.62 -13.45
CA LYS A 198 -11.78 13.88 -14.48
C LYS A 198 -11.70 12.39 -14.22
N ILE A 199 -12.82 11.67 -14.44
CA ILE A 199 -12.88 10.21 -14.34
C ILE A 199 -13.57 9.66 -15.57
N GLU A 200 -12.92 8.70 -16.23
CA GLU A 200 -13.43 8.02 -17.41
C GLU A 200 -13.44 6.50 -17.19
N LEU A 201 -14.51 5.86 -17.62
CA LEU A 201 -14.61 4.41 -17.72
C LEU A 201 -14.27 4.01 -19.16
N ILE A 202 -13.28 3.13 -19.33
CA ILE A 202 -12.83 2.69 -20.64
C ILE A 202 -13.01 1.19 -20.76
N THR A 203 -13.70 0.75 -21.81
CA THR A 203 -13.82 -0.66 -22.15
C THR A 203 -12.86 -1.01 -23.30
N VAL A 204 -12.04 -2.02 -23.06
CA VAL A 204 -11.06 -2.54 -24.01
C VAL A 204 -11.43 -3.98 -24.35
N LYS A 205 -11.53 -4.30 -25.63
CA LYS A 205 -11.72 -5.65 -26.16
C LYS A 205 -10.51 -6.05 -27.00
N ASN A 206 -9.85 -7.16 -26.67
CA ASN A 206 -8.70 -7.67 -27.42
C ASN A 206 -7.66 -6.56 -27.68
N GLU A 207 -7.30 -5.81 -26.63
CA GLU A 207 -6.33 -4.71 -26.65
C GLU A 207 -6.79 -3.45 -27.41
N GLN A 208 -8.03 -3.41 -27.92
CA GLN A 208 -8.60 -2.24 -28.59
C GLN A 208 -9.64 -1.57 -27.71
N GLU A 209 -9.56 -0.27 -27.56
CA GLU A 209 -10.61 0.53 -26.91
C GLU A 209 -11.86 0.51 -27.78
N ILE A 210 -12.98 0.07 -27.20
CA ILE A 210 -14.27 -0.03 -27.89
C ILE A 210 -15.33 0.92 -27.33
N ASP A 211 -15.13 1.41 -26.10
CA ASP A 211 -16.05 2.35 -25.47
C ASP A 211 -15.32 3.23 -24.45
N ARG A 212 -15.78 4.48 -24.31
CA ARG A 212 -15.27 5.46 -23.37
C ARG A 212 -16.41 6.31 -22.84
N LYS A 213 -16.57 6.36 -21.53
CA LYS A 213 -17.63 7.10 -20.87
C LYS A 213 -17.05 8.02 -19.79
N ASP A 214 -17.34 9.32 -19.86
CA ASP A 214 -17.06 10.25 -18.79
C ASP A 214 -18.06 10.03 -17.64
N ILE A 215 -17.55 9.75 -16.45
CA ILE A 215 -18.32 9.50 -15.23
C ILE A 215 -18.00 10.51 -14.13
N THR A 216 -17.31 11.59 -14.44
CA THR A 216 -16.86 12.61 -13.47
C THR A 216 -18.03 13.18 -12.67
N SER A 217 -19.20 13.42 -13.29
CA SER A 217 -20.37 13.97 -12.63
C SER A 217 -21.04 13.00 -11.64
N ASN A 218 -20.71 11.71 -11.72
CA ASN A 218 -21.28 10.69 -10.83
C ASN A 218 -20.51 10.62 -9.51
N VAL A 219 -19.39 11.33 -9.41
CA VAL A 219 -18.42 11.28 -8.32
C VAL A 219 -18.62 12.50 -7.44
N THR A 220 -19.27 12.35 -6.27
CA THR A 220 -19.65 13.47 -5.38
C THR A 220 -19.03 13.43 -3.98
N THR A 221 -18.44 12.30 -3.56
CA THR A 221 -17.78 12.08 -2.24
C THR A 221 -16.64 11.07 -2.39
N GLN A 222 -15.92 10.74 -1.36
CA GLN A 222 -14.67 9.93 -1.41
C GLN A 222 -14.86 8.43 -1.74
N SER A 223 -16.06 7.89 -1.70
CA SER A 223 -16.40 6.50 -2.03
C SER A 223 -17.70 6.43 -2.81
N TYR A 224 -17.70 5.74 -3.94
CA TYR A 224 -18.83 5.74 -4.87
C TYR A 224 -19.25 4.35 -5.29
N HIS A 225 -20.55 4.20 -5.49
CA HIS A 225 -21.14 3.07 -6.19
C HIS A 225 -21.83 3.60 -7.45
N ILE A 226 -21.20 3.38 -8.61
CA ILE A 226 -21.69 3.84 -9.90
C ILE A 226 -22.27 2.66 -10.65
N PRO A 227 -23.58 2.66 -11.00
CA PRO A 227 -24.18 1.57 -11.75
C PRO A 227 -23.56 1.48 -13.16
N VAL A 228 -23.14 0.30 -13.54
CA VAL A 228 -22.63 -0.05 -14.86
C VAL A 228 -23.54 -1.10 -15.46
N ASN A 229 -24.19 -0.75 -16.57
CA ASN A 229 -24.99 -1.68 -17.35
C ASN A 229 -24.61 -1.50 -18.82
N VAL A 230 -23.86 -2.47 -19.34
CA VAL A 230 -23.28 -2.41 -20.70
C VAL A 230 -23.43 -3.76 -21.40
N SER A 231 -23.48 -3.72 -22.73
CA SER A 231 -23.56 -4.93 -23.56
C SER A 231 -22.76 -4.76 -24.84
N TYR A 232 -21.83 -5.68 -25.07
CA TYR A 232 -20.90 -5.63 -26.21
C TYR A 232 -20.98 -6.92 -27.02
N ASP A 233 -20.72 -6.85 -28.36
CA ASP A 233 -20.57 -8.02 -29.17
C ASP A 233 -19.35 -8.83 -28.74
N ALA A 234 -19.55 -10.11 -28.38
CA ALA A 234 -18.52 -10.96 -27.79
C ALA A 234 -18.70 -12.44 -28.19
N LYS A 235 -17.62 -13.18 -28.12
CA LYS A 235 -17.56 -14.63 -28.26
C LYS A 235 -16.57 -15.20 -27.22
N TYR A 236 -16.67 -16.48 -26.91
CA TYR A 236 -15.67 -17.17 -26.10
C TYR A 236 -14.26 -16.99 -26.67
N GLY A 237 -13.30 -16.74 -25.79
CA GLY A 237 -11.92 -16.42 -26.11
C GLY A 237 -11.62 -14.93 -26.37
N ASP A 238 -12.65 -14.05 -26.43
CA ASP A 238 -12.40 -12.60 -26.39
C ASP A 238 -11.96 -12.19 -24.98
N LYS A 239 -11.12 -11.15 -24.91
CA LYS A 239 -10.68 -10.54 -23.63
C LYS A 239 -11.33 -9.18 -23.50
N PHE A 240 -12.04 -8.95 -22.38
CA PHE A 240 -12.58 -7.66 -22.03
C PHE A 240 -11.94 -7.14 -20.76
N CYS A 241 -11.52 -5.89 -20.79
CA CYS A 241 -11.04 -5.15 -19.62
C CYS A 241 -11.86 -3.87 -19.49
N ILE A 242 -12.29 -3.54 -18.28
CA ILE A 242 -12.82 -2.22 -17.98
C ILE A 242 -11.82 -1.54 -17.06
N TYR A 243 -11.31 -0.40 -17.51
CA TYR A 243 -10.39 0.44 -16.74
C TYR A 243 -11.09 1.72 -16.29
N VAL A 244 -10.71 2.19 -15.12
CA VAL A 244 -10.98 3.56 -14.68
C VAL A 244 -9.72 4.39 -14.93
N LEU A 245 -9.88 5.51 -15.63
CA LEU A 245 -8.86 6.53 -15.76
C LEU A 245 -9.27 7.75 -14.95
N ALA A 246 -8.51 8.07 -13.93
CA ALA A 246 -8.71 9.26 -13.12
C ALA A 246 -7.58 10.25 -13.38
N LYS A 247 -7.90 11.47 -13.82
CA LYS A 247 -6.93 12.53 -14.05
C LYS A 247 -6.92 13.48 -12.85
N ASP A 248 -5.74 13.73 -12.30
CA ASP A 248 -5.57 14.65 -11.18
C ASP A 248 -5.33 16.11 -11.63
N SER A 249 -5.34 17.03 -10.65
CA SER A 249 -5.13 18.47 -10.89
C SER A 249 -3.70 18.84 -11.30
N LEU A 250 -2.73 17.93 -11.12
CA LEU A 250 -1.35 18.09 -11.58
C LEU A 250 -1.15 17.57 -13.01
N GLY A 251 -2.16 16.89 -13.57
CA GLY A 251 -2.15 16.37 -14.93
C GLY A 251 -1.69 14.92 -15.06
N TYR A 252 -1.41 14.22 -13.96
CA TYR A 252 -1.18 12.77 -13.99
C TYR A 252 -2.48 12.02 -14.25
N THR A 253 -2.37 10.88 -14.93
CA THR A 253 -3.48 9.96 -15.19
C THR A 253 -3.23 8.66 -14.45
N HIS A 254 -4.14 8.34 -13.55
CA HIS A 254 -4.18 7.11 -12.78
C HIS A 254 -5.08 6.12 -13.50
N LYS A 255 -4.55 4.96 -13.90
CA LYS A 255 -5.31 3.92 -14.59
C LYS A 255 -5.37 2.67 -13.71
N THR A 256 -6.58 2.23 -13.41
CA THR A 256 -6.84 1.05 -12.59
C THR A 256 -7.72 0.08 -13.34
N LEU A 257 -7.39 -1.23 -13.29
CA LEU A 257 -8.24 -2.28 -13.83
C LEU A 257 -9.40 -2.54 -12.86
N ALA A 258 -10.63 -2.29 -13.32
CA ALA A 258 -11.83 -2.49 -12.53
C ALA A 258 -12.53 -3.82 -12.82
N TYR A 259 -12.35 -4.38 -14.01
CA TYR A 259 -13.01 -5.62 -14.43
C TYR A 259 -12.21 -6.31 -15.52
N PHE A 260 -12.21 -7.64 -15.48
CA PHE A 260 -11.60 -8.49 -16.50
C PHE A 260 -12.53 -9.68 -16.80
N TRP A 261 -12.74 -9.99 -18.09
CA TRP A 261 -13.44 -11.15 -18.56
C TRP A 261 -12.68 -11.85 -19.69
N ASN A 262 -12.57 -13.18 -19.62
CA ASN A 262 -11.91 -14.01 -20.61
C ASN A 262 -12.37 -15.46 -20.50
N ASP A 263 -13.66 -15.73 -20.73
CA ASP A 263 -14.16 -17.10 -20.75
C ASP A 263 -13.79 -17.82 -22.04
N LEU A 264 -13.22 -19.01 -21.91
CA LEU A 264 -12.80 -19.80 -23.08
C LEU A 264 -13.93 -20.63 -23.66
N ASP A 265 -14.90 -21.03 -22.84
CA ASP A 265 -16.10 -21.78 -23.20
C ASP A 265 -17.21 -21.56 -22.15
N GLU A 266 -18.39 -22.20 -22.34
CA GLU A 266 -19.54 -22.07 -21.44
C GLU A 266 -19.36 -22.71 -20.03
N HIS A 267 -18.27 -23.47 -19.82
CA HIS A 267 -17.97 -24.16 -18.57
C HIS A 267 -16.79 -23.54 -17.81
N THR A 268 -16.03 -22.68 -18.46
CA THR A 268 -14.81 -22.08 -17.93
C THR A 268 -15.06 -20.61 -17.60
N HIS A 269 -15.54 -20.33 -16.41
CA HIS A 269 -15.62 -18.96 -15.89
C HIS A 269 -14.25 -18.53 -15.39
N ASN A 270 -13.45 -17.94 -16.25
CA ASN A 270 -12.20 -17.28 -15.88
C ASN A 270 -12.46 -15.82 -15.47
N THR A 271 -13.32 -15.62 -14.49
CA THR A 271 -13.30 -14.37 -13.74
C THR A 271 -12.01 -14.37 -12.93
N ILE A 272 -10.93 -13.90 -13.54
CA ILE A 272 -9.84 -13.38 -12.73
C ILE A 272 -10.47 -12.18 -12.06
N THR A 273 -10.80 -12.33 -10.78
CA THR A 273 -11.01 -11.18 -9.90
C THR A 273 -9.88 -10.23 -10.24
N ALA A 274 -10.19 -9.05 -10.76
CA ALA A 274 -9.18 -8.07 -11.15
C ALA A 274 -8.14 -8.11 -10.07
N VAL A 275 -6.86 -8.26 -10.44
CA VAL A 275 -5.79 -8.31 -9.47
C VAL A 275 -5.93 -7.02 -8.69
N ASP A 276 -6.45 -7.12 -7.47
CA ASP A 276 -6.78 -5.98 -6.64
C ASP A 276 -5.56 -5.07 -6.60
N GLY A 277 -5.70 -3.87 -7.11
CA GLY A 277 -4.74 -2.82 -6.94
C GLY A 277 -3.71 -2.59 -8.03
N SER A 278 -3.84 -3.14 -9.26
CA SER A 278 -2.91 -2.71 -10.33
C SER A 278 -3.17 -1.24 -10.69
N LEU A 279 -2.30 -0.35 -10.21
CA LEU A 279 -2.33 1.08 -10.53
C LEU A 279 -1.19 1.40 -11.51
N GLU A 280 -1.54 1.97 -12.64
CA GLU A 280 -0.58 2.57 -13.58
C GLU A 280 -0.72 4.10 -13.51
N ILE A 281 0.41 4.82 -13.43
CA ILE A 281 0.41 6.28 -13.44
C ILE A 281 1.15 6.77 -14.67
N TYR A 282 0.52 7.69 -15.39
CA TYR A 282 1.02 8.29 -16.62
C TYR A 282 1.22 9.79 -16.43
N ASP A 283 2.22 10.36 -17.11
CA ASP A 283 2.41 11.81 -17.17
C ASP A 283 1.39 12.49 -18.11
N LYS A 284 1.48 13.82 -18.18
CA LYS A 284 0.64 14.67 -19.07
C LYS A 284 0.80 14.36 -20.57
N ASN A 285 1.88 13.66 -20.96
CA ASN A 285 2.18 13.29 -22.34
C ASN A 285 1.77 11.83 -22.65
N GLY A 286 1.27 11.10 -21.65
CA GLY A 286 0.88 9.70 -21.76
C GLY A 286 2.03 8.71 -21.61
N ASN A 287 3.19 9.13 -21.08
CA ASN A 287 4.29 8.23 -20.77
C ASN A 287 4.00 7.53 -19.44
N LEU A 288 4.17 6.21 -19.40
CA LEU A 288 4.05 5.42 -18.18
C LEU A 288 5.20 5.73 -17.22
N LEU A 289 4.89 6.13 -15.99
CA LEU A 289 5.84 6.47 -14.94
C LEU A 289 6.04 5.34 -13.93
N THR A 290 4.97 4.67 -13.54
CA THR A 290 5.05 3.53 -12.61
C THR A 290 3.88 2.57 -12.78
N ARG A 291 4.11 1.32 -12.34
CA ARG A 291 3.08 0.29 -12.11
C ARG A 291 3.19 -0.19 -10.68
N ASP A 292 2.07 -0.19 -9.99
CA ASP A 292 1.90 -0.78 -8.67
C ASP A 292 0.95 -1.99 -8.80
N TYR A 293 1.38 -3.17 -8.31
CA TYR A 293 0.64 -4.43 -8.41
C TYR A 293 0.15 -4.89 -7.04
#